data_98afdb2bedab40a53a4ebda350474ef5
#
_entry.id   98afdb2bedab40a53a4ebda350474ef5
#
_cell.length_a   1.000
_cell.length_b   1.000
_cell.length_c   1.000
_cell.angle_alpha   90.00
_cell.angle_beta   90.00
_cell.angle_gamma   90.00
#
_symmetry.space_group_name_H-M   'P 1'
#
loop_
_entity.id
_entity.type
_entity.pdbx_description
1 polymer ?
#
loop_
_entity_poly.entity_id
_entity_poly.type
_entity_poly.pdbx_seq_one_letter_code
_entity_poly.pdbx_strand_id
1 'polypeptide(L)'
;MSAPVVKNVSKIFRVNEGYASFGEWFDTENNLYIGRNAAKYAMRDVPDSKWVNPFRVCDWIGPSKEWILEDILRTYENYVRNNPSLKNSLHELKGKQLGCWCKPNQCHGDVLIKLYNEFNC
;
A
#
# COMPACT_ATOMS: atom_id res chain seq x y z
N MET A 1 17.92 -9.59 -7.07
CA MET A 1 16.79 -9.75 -6.15
C MET A 1 16.05 -8.44 -6.06
N SER A 2 14.76 -8.50 -6.27
CA SER A 2 13.96 -7.28 -6.38
C SER A 2 13.03 -7.15 -5.20
N ALA A 3 13.46 -6.38 -4.20
CA ALA A 3 12.56 -6.02 -3.10
C ALA A 3 11.45 -5.14 -3.65
N PRO A 4 10.24 -5.17 -3.07
CA PRO A 4 9.17 -4.27 -3.47
C PRO A 4 9.51 -2.83 -3.13
N VAL A 5 8.91 -1.90 -3.89
CA VAL A 5 9.04 -0.47 -3.61
C VAL A 5 7.64 0.14 -3.55
N VAL A 6 7.49 1.25 -2.83
CA VAL A 6 6.20 1.94 -2.70
C VAL A 6 6.19 3.16 -3.60
N LYS A 7 5.11 3.33 -4.36
CA LYS A 7 4.92 4.47 -5.27
C LYS A 7 3.61 5.17 -4.96
N ASN A 8 3.61 6.50 -5.10
CA ASN A 8 2.37 7.27 -5.01
C ASN A 8 1.68 7.26 -6.37
N VAL A 9 0.42 6.83 -6.41
CA VAL A 9 -0.33 6.69 -7.66
C VAL A 9 -1.22 7.89 -7.97
N SER A 10 -1.09 8.98 -7.22
CA SER A 10 -1.83 10.20 -7.52
C SER A 10 -1.35 10.79 -8.84
N LYS A 11 -2.17 11.64 -9.44
CA LYS A 11 -1.93 12.18 -10.78
C LYS A 11 -0.53 12.76 -10.96
N ILE A 12 -0.05 13.54 -10.00
CA ILE A 12 1.25 14.20 -10.12
C ILE A 12 2.37 13.19 -10.29
N PHE A 13 2.39 12.17 -9.44
CA PHE A 13 3.48 11.21 -9.41
C PHE A 13 3.41 10.22 -10.57
N ARG A 14 2.21 9.71 -10.90
CA ARG A 14 2.11 8.72 -11.98
C ARG A 14 2.36 9.32 -13.36
N VAL A 15 1.97 10.58 -13.58
CA VAL A 15 2.23 11.25 -14.86
C VAL A 15 3.72 11.43 -15.06
N ASN A 16 4.45 11.80 -14.00
CA ASN A 16 5.90 11.92 -14.07
C ASN A 16 6.58 10.60 -14.42
N GLU A 17 5.94 9.47 -14.12
CA GLU A 17 6.48 8.15 -14.44
C GLU A 17 5.92 7.58 -15.76
N GLY A 18 5.17 8.38 -16.51
CA GLY A 18 4.71 8.01 -17.85
C GLY A 18 3.34 7.37 -17.93
N TYR A 19 2.57 7.36 -16.84
CA TYR A 19 1.23 6.76 -16.85
C TYR A 19 0.17 7.83 -17.07
N ALA A 20 -0.64 7.66 -18.11
CA ALA A 20 -1.67 8.62 -18.46
C ALA A 20 -2.86 8.61 -17.49
N SER A 21 -3.15 7.45 -16.88
CA SER A 21 -4.29 7.32 -15.98
C SER A 21 -3.98 6.32 -14.86
N PHE A 22 -4.80 6.35 -13.82
CA PHE A 22 -4.68 5.36 -12.75
C PHE A 22 -4.96 3.95 -13.28
N GLY A 23 -5.95 3.82 -14.19
CA GLY A 23 -6.25 2.52 -14.79
C GLY A 23 -5.07 1.94 -15.55
N GLU A 24 -4.34 2.78 -16.29
CA GLU A 24 -3.13 2.35 -16.99
C GLU A 24 -2.08 1.85 -16.00
N TRP A 25 -1.85 2.59 -14.91
CA TRP A 25 -0.93 2.16 -13.88
C TRP A 25 -1.37 0.83 -13.26
N PHE A 26 -2.65 0.72 -12.96
CA PHE A 26 -3.24 -0.47 -12.33
C PHE A 26 -3.06 -1.72 -13.21
N ASP A 27 -3.16 -1.56 -14.54
CA ASP A 27 -3.07 -2.66 -15.48
C ASP A 27 -1.65 -3.05 -15.85
N THR A 28 -0.66 -2.25 -15.47
CA THR A 28 0.72 -2.50 -15.83
C THR A 28 1.30 -3.64 -15.01
N GLU A 29 1.96 -4.58 -15.68
CA GLU A 29 2.59 -5.71 -15.04
C GLU A 29 3.57 -5.24 -13.95
N ASN A 30 3.61 -5.96 -12.85
CA ASN A 30 4.46 -5.67 -11.69
C ASN A 30 4.01 -4.45 -10.86
N ASN A 31 2.94 -3.78 -11.25
CA ASN A 31 2.32 -2.76 -10.41
C ASN A 31 1.21 -3.43 -9.58
N LEU A 32 1.25 -3.24 -8.27
CA LEU A 32 0.29 -3.84 -7.36
C LEU A 32 -0.32 -2.75 -6.48
N TYR A 33 -1.60 -2.51 -6.66
CA TYR A 33 -2.31 -1.54 -5.83
C TYR A 33 -2.56 -2.14 -4.45
N ILE A 34 -2.21 -1.41 -3.39
CA ILE A 34 -2.35 -1.90 -2.01
C ILE A 34 -3.35 -1.08 -1.20
N GLY A 35 -4.15 -0.25 -1.86
CA GLY A 35 -5.07 0.66 -1.19
C GLY A 35 -6.51 0.21 -1.21
N ARG A 36 -7.38 1.17 -0.87
CA ARG A 36 -8.84 0.97 -0.83
C ARG A 36 -9.43 1.05 -2.22
N ASN A 37 -10.73 0.69 -2.32
CA ASN A 37 -11.48 0.78 -3.56
C ASN A 37 -11.19 2.11 -4.29
N ALA A 38 -10.76 2.00 -5.55
CA ALA A 38 -10.38 3.13 -6.37
C ALA A 38 -11.18 3.19 -7.67
N ALA A 39 -12.38 2.60 -7.70
CA ALA A 39 -13.23 2.58 -8.90
C ALA A 39 -13.49 3.99 -9.42
N LYS A 40 -13.64 4.94 -8.54
CA LYS A 40 -13.85 6.36 -8.87
C LYS A 40 -12.73 6.92 -9.76
N TYR A 41 -11.50 6.50 -9.55
CA TYR A 41 -10.34 7.01 -10.29
C TYR A 41 -10.03 6.18 -11.53
N ALA A 42 -10.37 4.90 -11.51
CA ALA A 42 -10.12 4.00 -12.63
C ALA A 42 -11.26 3.94 -13.63
N MET A 43 -12.44 4.46 -13.26
CA MET A 43 -13.66 4.41 -14.07
C MET A 43 -14.09 2.97 -14.35
N ARG A 44 -13.81 2.08 -13.42
CA ARG A 44 -14.18 0.65 -13.47
C ARG A 44 -13.98 0.06 -12.08
N ASP A 45 -14.38 -1.19 -11.89
CA ASP A 45 -14.23 -1.85 -10.60
C ASP A 45 -12.76 -1.96 -10.19
N VAL A 46 -12.43 -1.41 -9.04
CA VAL A 46 -11.15 -1.59 -8.36
C VAL A 46 -11.48 -1.76 -6.88
N PRO A 47 -11.72 -2.99 -6.44
CA PRO A 47 -12.09 -3.24 -5.05
C PRO A 47 -10.91 -3.01 -4.10
N ASP A 48 -11.18 -3.06 -2.80
CA ASP A 48 -10.13 -3.00 -1.80
C ASP A 48 -9.09 -4.10 -2.08
N SER A 49 -7.82 -3.73 -2.02
CA SER A 49 -6.74 -4.71 -2.11
C SER A 49 -6.76 -5.59 -0.87
N LYS A 50 -6.30 -6.86 -0.99
CA LYS A 50 -6.12 -7.69 0.20
C LYS A 50 -5.09 -7.11 1.17
N TRP A 51 -4.22 -6.22 0.66
CA TRP A 51 -3.20 -5.54 1.47
C TRP A 51 -3.71 -4.22 2.03
N VAL A 52 -4.98 -3.90 1.85
CA VAL A 52 -5.55 -2.64 2.33
C VAL A 52 -5.34 -2.50 3.83
N ASN A 53 -5.05 -1.26 4.26
CA ASN A 53 -4.98 -0.95 5.67
C ASN A 53 -6.41 -0.65 6.16
N PRO A 54 -7.00 -1.53 6.99
CA PRO A 54 -8.36 -1.32 7.48
C PRO A 54 -8.45 -0.21 8.53
N PHE A 55 -7.33 0.27 9.02
CA PHE A 55 -7.27 1.28 10.08
C PHE A 55 -7.07 2.66 9.45
N ARG A 56 -7.90 3.64 9.84
CA ARG A 56 -7.86 4.98 9.28
C ARG A 56 -7.55 6.01 10.35
N VAL A 57 -6.84 7.07 9.94
CA VAL A 57 -6.56 8.19 10.84
C VAL A 57 -7.86 8.79 11.38
N CYS A 58 -8.89 8.91 10.54
CA CYS A 58 -10.15 9.51 10.95
C CYS A 58 -10.93 8.71 12.01
N ASP A 59 -10.57 7.46 12.23
CA ASP A 59 -11.23 6.60 13.21
C ASP A 59 -10.61 6.75 14.60
N TRP A 60 -9.59 7.59 14.73
CA TRP A 60 -8.82 7.73 15.95
C TRP A 60 -8.95 9.14 16.52
N ILE A 61 -8.89 9.23 17.84
CA ILE A 61 -8.85 10.50 18.55
C ILE A 61 -7.56 10.50 19.36
N GLY A 62 -6.64 11.42 19.05
CA GLY A 62 -5.36 11.45 19.71
C GLY A 62 -4.74 12.84 19.75
N PRO A 63 -3.61 12.97 20.45
CA PRO A 63 -3.00 14.29 20.70
C PRO A 63 -2.35 14.90 19.47
N SER A 64 -1.89 14.10 18.51
CA SER A 64 -1.31 14.61 17.29
C SER A 64 -1.56 13.65 16.13
N LYS A 65 -1.59 14.23 14.92
CA LYS A 65 -1.76 13.45 13.69
C LYS A 65 -0.60 12.49 13.47
N GLU A 66 0.60 12.93 13.77
CA GLU A 66 1.81 12.11 13.59
C GLU A 66 1.80 10.89 14.51
N TRP A 67 1.42 11.12 15.77
CA TRP A 67 1.32 10.03 16.75
C TRP A 67 0.25 9.02 16.32
N ILE A 68 -0.87 9.54 15.81
CA ILE A 68 -1.96 8.68 15.34
C ILE A 68 -1.50 7.81 14.17
N LEU A 69 -0.78 8.41 13.21
CA LEU A 69 -0.29 7.67 12.05
C LEU A 69 0.67 6.56 12.45
N GLU A 70 1.61 6.87 13.34
CA GLU A 70 2.57 5.88 13.82
C GLU A 70 1.87 4.70 14.51
N ASP A 71 0.87 5.00 15.31
CA ASP A 71 0.10 3.99 16.02
C ASP A 71 -0.72 3.11 15.06
N ILE A 72 -1.29 3.74 14.04
CA ILE A 72 -2.05 3.02 13.01
C ILE A 72 -1.12 2.09 12.22
N LEU A 73 0.08 2.54 11.88
CA LEU A 73 1.03 1.70 11.15
C LEU A 73 1.51 0.52 11.99
N ARG A 74 1.69 0.72 13.28
CA ARG A 74 2.04 -0.37 14.20
C ARG A 74 0.89 -1.38 14.29
N THR A 75 -0.33 -0.88 14.35
CA THR A 75 -1.52 -1.73 14.38
C THR A 75 -1.64 -2.53 13.08
N TYR A 76 -1.36 -1.91 11.95
CA TYR A 76 -1.36 -2.60 10.66
C TYR A 76 -0.29 -3.70 10.63
N GLU A 77 0.89 -3.42 11.14
CA GLU A 77 1.95 -4.43 11.21
C GLU A 77 1.50 -5.66 12.00
N ASN A 78 0.90 -5.44 13.15
CA ASN A 78 0.38 -6.54 13.97
C ASN A 78 -0.75 -7.27 13.26
N TYR A 79 -1.58 -6.55 12.54
CA TYR A 79 -2.68 -7.14 11.76
C TYR A 79 -2.13 -8.13 10.72
N VAL A 80 -1.08 -7.76 9.98
CA VAL A 80 -0.48 -8.64 8.98
C VAL A 80 0.24 -9.81 9.64
N ARG A 81 1.00 -9.54 10.71
CA ARG A 81 1.75 -10.60 11.43
C ARG A 81 0.82 -11.67 11.99
N ASN A 82 -0.37 -11.28 12.42
CA ASN A 82 -1.33 -12.19 13.03
C ASN A 82 -2.36 -12.75 12.05
N ASN A 83 -2.19 -12.45 10.76
CA ASN A 83 -3.06 -12.96 9.71
C ASN A 83 -2.28 -13.95 8.85
N PRO A 84 -2.46 -15.28 9.06
CA PRO A 84 -1.67 -16.27 8.33
C PRO A 84 -1.83 -16.16 6.81
N SER A 85 -3.01 -15.80 6.33
CA SER A 85 -3.27 -15.65 4.91
C SER A 85 -2.40 -14.56 4.29
N LEU A 86 -2.30 -13.39 4.94
CA LEU A 86 -1.48 -12.30 4.46
C LEU A 86 0.01 -12.59 4.65
N LYS A 87 0.37 -13.09 5.82
CA LYS A 87 1.76 -13.41 6.13
C LYS A 87 2.34 -14.40 5.11
N ASN A 88 1.58 -15.42 4.77
CA ASN A 88 2.00 -16.43 3.81
C ASN A 88 1.99 -15.93 2.36
N SER A 89 1.40 -14.76 2.11
CA SER A 89 1.34 -14.15 0.78
C SER A 89 2.41 -13.08 0.56
N LEU A 90 3.25 -12.78 1.55
CA LEU A 90 4.26 -11.72 1.43
C LEU A 90 5.21 -11.94 0.25
N HIS A 91 5.50 -13.20 -0.09
CA HIS A 91 6.36 -13.52 -1.24
C HIS A 91 5.82 -12.96 -2.57
N GLU A 92 4.51 -12.72 -2.65
CA GLU A 92 3.89 -12.18 -3.86
C GLU A 92 4.34 -10.74 -4.16
N LEU A 93 4.91 -10.06 -3.17
CA LEU A 93 5.34 -8.67 -3.31
C LEU A 93 6.69 -8.54 -4.03
N LYS A 94 7.39 -9.65 -4.23
CA LYS A 94 8.72 -9.63 -4.85
C LYS A 94 8.68 -8.92 -6.21
N GLY A 95 9.55 -7.92 -6.37
CA GLY A 95 9.68 -7.19 -7.63
C GLY A 95 8.52 -6.28 -7.97
N LYS A 96 7.56 -6.11 -7.06
CA LYS A 96 6.37 -5.30 -7.33
C LYS A 96 6.58 -3.83 -6.96
N GLN A 97 5.87 -2.96 -7.67
CA GLN A 97 5.71 -1.57 -7.28
C GLN A 97 4.36 -1.46 -6.57
N LEU A 98 4.41 -1.15 -5.28
CA LEU A 98 3.21 -1.10 -4.44
C LEU A 98 2.60 0.30 -4.54
N GLY A 99 1.39 0.40 -5.04
CA GLY A 99 0.73 1.69 -5.24
C GLY A 99 -0.11 2.13 -4.06
N CYS A 100 0.14 3.32 -3.56
CA CYS A 100 -0.66 3.93 -2.51
C CYS A 100 -0.81 5.43 -2.78
N TRP A 101 -1.52 6.12 -1.89
CA TRP A 101 -1.78 7.57 -2.04
C TRP A 101 -1.00 8.42 -1.04
N CYS A 102 -0.17 7.80 -0.19
CA CYS A 102 0.44 8.48 0.97
C CYS A 102 1.83 9.04 0.74
N LYS A 103 2.62 8.44 -0.17
CA LYS A 103 4.00 8.90 -0.36
C LYS A 103 4.06 10.35 -0.80
N PRO A 104 5.04 11.11 -0.33
CA PRO A 104 6.23 10.70 0.43
C PRO A 104 6.01 10.49 1.92
N ASN A 105 4.78 10.59 2.40
CA ASN A 105 4.48 10.32 3.80
C ASN A 105 4.57 8.83 4.10
N GLN A 106 4.74 8.47 5.36
CA GLN A 106 4.74 7.07 5.78
C GLN A 106 3.42 6.42 5.43
N CYS A 107 3.46 5.17 4.99
CA CYS A 107 2.25 4.43 4.67
C CYS A 107 2.42 2.95 4.98
N HIS A 108 1.28 2.22 4.92
CA HIS A 108 1.31 0.78 5.20
C HIS A 108 2.16 -0.01 4.21
N GLY A 109 2.45 0.55 3.03
CA GLY A 109 3.38 -0.07 2.09
C GLY A 109 4.78 -0.19 2.67
N ASP A 110 5.21 0.78 3.48
CA ASP A 110 6.51 0.71 4.15
C ASP A 110 6.54 -0.46 5.14
N VAL A 111 5.42 -0.72 5.81
CA VAL A 111 5.28 -1.87 6.71
C VAL A 111 5.39 -3.16 5.91
N LEU A 112 4.73 -3.23 4.75
CA LEU A 112 4.80 -4.42 3.90
C LEU A 112 6.23 -4.70 3.44
N ILE A 113 6.99 -3.67 3.08
CA ILE A 113 8.39 -3.84 2.68
C ILE A 113 9.21 -4.39 3.85
N LYS A 114 9.02 -3.83 5.04
CA LYS A 114 9.70 -4.31 6.24
C LYS A 114 9.41 -5.78 6.48
N LEU A 115 8.16 -6.19 6.42
CA LEU A 115 7.76 -7.57 6.65
C LEU A 115 8.26 -8.49 5.53
N TYR A 116 8.23 -8.02 4.27
CA TYR A 116 8.77 -8.78 3.17
C TYR A 116 10.25 -9.10 3.41
N ASN A 117 11.04 -8.10 3.78
CA ASN A 117 12.46 -8.29 4.03
C ASN A 117 12.71 -9.21 5.21
N GLU A 118 11.85 -9.14 6.24
CA GLU A 118 11.98 -9.97 7.44
C GLU A 118 11.73 -11.45 7.13
N PHE A 119 10.73 -11.76 6.32
CA PHE A 119 10.30 -13.13 6.08
C PHE A 119 10.81 -13.76 4.79
N ASN A 120 11.46 -12.99 3.92
CA ASN A 120 11.93 -13.47 2.61
C ASN A 120 13.41 -13.18 2.36
N CYS A 121 14.17 -12.95 3.40
CA CYS A 121 15.63 -12.72 3.30
C CYS A 121 16.33 -14.02 2.97
#